data_87fec65d250350f36bb4463a659da66e
#
_entry.id   87fec65d250350f36bb4463a659da66e
#
_cell.length_a   1.000
_cell.length_b   1.000
_cell.length_c   1.000
_cell.angle_alpha   90.00
_cell.angle_beta   90.00
_cell.angle_gamma   90.00
#
_symmetry.space_group_name_H-M   'P 1'
#
loop_
_entity.id
_entity.type
_entity.pdbx_description
1 polymer ?
#
loop_
_entity_poly.entity_id
_entity_poly.type
_entity_poly.pdbx_seq_one_letter_code
_entity_poly.pdbx_strand_id
1 'polypeptide(L)'
;TTTITVDSNASCNGIADGGVTVVANGGTVAVDYSYLWNYPSAQNTASATNLAAGTYNVTVTDDNGCNTNDNVTISEPDQLFAIPLLVNHVSCNGLSDGSATSIGVGGTVAADYTYLWDDPTAQATATATNLAASTYTITITDDNGCSADSTIDITQPNALTATHTIDAQVSCFGLSDGQATVTPSGGTNPYTYLWDDPAAQTTPTATGLAAGTYNCTITDNGAKSWNLNYNEDFNAAIGAEWDDNSTIIYRGETISGNFANNDGLTLSLSALPAHDSLRVVFDFYALNSLDGNNTQWGPDQWTLAVDNDTLIHTTFSTPGGHDQSYPGEYDASNVINNPATSSSLANGDGANGSPRFSKYFLNHVGLHSSNTANINFSGFGLQGTGDESWGIDNIKVYLFGVNALAPCQHVET
;
A
#
# COMPACT_ATOMS: atom_id res chain seq x y z
N THR A 1 37.87 3.36 33.22
CA THR A 1 37.01 2.59 32.29
C THR A 1 35.59 3.10 32.41
N THR A 2 34.88 3.09 31.27
CA THR A 2 33.46 3.48 31.17
C THR A 2 32.63 2.27 30.74
N THR A 3 31.37 2.26 31.13
CA THR A 3 30.33 1.36 30.61
C THR A 3 29.09 2.21 30.33
N ILE A 4 28.61 2.20 29.08
CA ILE A 4 27.40 2.92 28.69
C ILE A 4 26.26 1.92 28.55
N THR A 5 25.09 2.29 29.05
CA THR A 5 23.84 1.56 28.90
C THR A 5 22.85 2.43 28.14
N VAL A 6 22.22 1.90 27.11
CA VAL A 6 21.05 2.52 26.50
C VAL A 6 19.85 2.26 27.40
N ASP A 7 19.30 3.31 27.99
CA ASP A 7 18.13 3.25 28.86
C ASP A 7 16.83 3.14 28.03
N SER A 8 16.79 3.90 26.93
CA SER A 8 15.74 3.84 25.94
C SER A 8 16.25 4.26 24.56
N ASN A 9 15.80 3.60 23.51
CA ASN A 9 15.90 4.11 22.13
C ASN A 9 14.81 5.16 21.88
N ALA A 10 14.87 5.85 20.74
CA ALA A 10 13.80 6.73 20.33
C ALA A 10 12.49 5.93 20.16
N SER A 11 11.38 6.45 20.70
CA SER A 11 10.09 5.73 20.70
C SER A 11 9.46 5.70 19.32
N CYS A 12 9.62 6.77 18.54
CA CYS A 12 9.10 6.92 17.19
C CYS A 12 10.20 7.43 16.26
N ASN A 13 10.03 7.18 14.97
CA ASN A 13 10.89 7.75 13.94
C ASN A 13 10.91 9.29 14.01
N GLY A 14 12.11 9.87 14.04
CA GLY A 14 12.33 11.32 14.14
C GLY A 14 12.03 11.95 15.51
N ILE A 15 11.66 11.19 16.53
CA ILE A 15 11.43 11.72 17.89
C ILE A 15 12.72 11.62 18.71
N ALA A 16 12.97 12.66 19.50
CA ALA A 16 14.15 12.76 20.35
C ALA A 16 13.76 12.53 21.83
N ASP A 17 13.57 11.27 22.23
CA ASP A 17 13.21 10.85 23.58
C ASP A 17 14.09 9.69 24.10
N GLY A 18 15.13 9.33 23.35
CA GLY A 18 16.12 8.35 23.77
C GLY A 18 16.90 8.77 25.01
N GLY A 19 17.40 7.79 25.72
CA GLY A 19 18.18 8.00 26.96
C GLY A 19 19.34 7.03 27.09
N VAL A 20 20.42 7.50 27.67
CA VAL A 20 21.62 6.70 27.97
C VAL A 20 22.19 7.06 29.35
N THR A 21 22.84 6.11 30.00
CA THR A 21 23.56 6.31 31.24
C THR A 21 24.97 5.72 31.15
N VAL A 22 25.97 6.49 31.57
CA VAL A 22 27.36 6.05 31.65
C VAL A 22 27.77 5.83 33.12
N VAL A 23 28.45 4.72 33.37
CA VAL A 23 29.09 4.41 34.66
C VAL A 23 30.60 4.41 34.45
N ALA A 24 31.29 5.20 35.22
CA ALA A 24 32.75 5.28 35.22
C ALA A 24 33.38 4.53 36.43
N ASN A 25 34.51 3.91 36.19
CA ASN A 25 35.26 3.18 37.23
C ASN A 25 36.77 3.43 37.12
N GLY A 26 37.44 3.61 38.23
CA GLY A 26 38.89 3.84 38.33
C GLY A 26 39.26 5.33 38.29
N GLY A 27 40.53 5.64 38.20
CA GLY A 27 41.05 7.01 38.32
C GLY A 27 41.06 7.51 39.77
N THR A 28 41.25 8.81 39.96
CA THR A 28 41.23 9.47 41.28
C THR A 28 39.93 10.24 41.43
N VAL A 29 39.08 9.80 42.34
CA VAL A 29 37.76 10.40 42.58
C VAL A 29 37.68 10.83 44.03
N ALA A 30 37.75 12.13 44.31
CA ALA A 30 37.58 12.71 45.63
C ALA A 30 36.14 13.21 45.86
N VAL A 31 35.45 13.60 44.78
CA VAL A 31 34.06 14.08 44.81
C VAL A 31 33.21 13.28 43.83
N ASP A 32 33.42 13.42 42.51
CA ASP A 32 32.69 12.72 41.48
C ASP A 32 33.42 12.85 40.11
N TYR A 33 33.04 12.07 39.10
CA TYR A 33 33.50 12.28 37.74
C TYR A 33 32.79 13.47 37.12
N SER A 34 33.44 14.19 36.20
CA SER A 34 32.81 15.13 35.32
C SER A 34 32.53 14.46 33.97
N TYR A 35 31.37 14.77 33.37
CA TYR A 35 30.88 14.21 32.15
C TYR A 35 30.67 15.29 31.08
N LEU A 36 30.92 15.02 29.84
CA LEU A 36 30.64 15.91 28.72
C LEU A 36 30.22 15.09 27.54
N TRP A 37 28.94 15.21 27.14
CA TRP A 37 28.38 14.60 25.93
C TRP A 37 28.53 15.55 24.74
N ASN A 38 28.81 15.01 23.57
CA ASN A 38 28.97 15.79 22.32
C ASN A 38 27.63 16.24 21.67
N TYR A 39 26.52 16.11 22.37
CA TYR A 39 25.20 16.49 21.89
C TYR A 39 25.05 18.04 21.84
N PRO A 40 24.20 18.59 20.92
CA PRO A 40 24.06 20.03 20.73
C PRO A 40 23.77 20.84 22.00
N SER A 41 23.13 20.24 23.01
CA SER A 41 22.86 20.87 24.31
C SER A 41 23.94 20.60 25.38
N ALA A 42 25.05 19.95 25.02
CA ALA A 42 26.22 19.71 25.89
C ALA A 42 25.85 19.24 27.31
N GLN A 43 25.14 18.11 27.42
CA GLN A 43 24.76 17.56 28.72
C GLN A 43 26.03 17.15 29.53
N ASN A 44 26.03 17.44 30.80
CA ASN A 44 27.19 17.27 31.67
C ASN A 44 26.95 16.35 32.88
N THR A 45 25.94 15.50 32.79
CA THR A 45 25.58 14.49 33.79
C THR A 45 25.94 13.08 33.30
N ALA A 46 26.01 12.12 34.23
CA ALA A 46 26.21 10.71 33.87
C ALA A 46 25.13 10.17 32.92
N SER A 47 23.91 10.72 32.95
CA SER A 47 22.84 10.39 32.07
C SER A 47 22.61 11.51 31.05
N ALA A 48 22.35 11.13 29.78
CA ALA A 48 21.89 12.04 28.74
C ALA A 48 20.50 11.58 28.28
N THR A 49 19.58 12.55 28.06
CA THR A 49 18.20 12.32 27.74
C THR A 49 17.75 13.19 26.55
N ASN A 50 16.54 12.92 26.00
CA ASN A 50 16.02 13.59 24.82
C ASN A 50 16.97 13.45 23.61
N LEU A 51 17.48 12.24 23.42
CA LEU A 51 18.38 11.91 22.32
C LEU A 51 17.58 11.42 21.12
N ALA A 52 17.84 11.99 19.97
CA ALA A 52 17.37 11.45 18.70
C ALA A 52 18.19 10.20 18.32
N ALA A 53 17.77 9.49 17.28
CA ALA A 53 18.61 8.44 16.71
C ALA A 53 19.95 9.00 16.23
N GLY A 54 21.05 8.31 16.56
CA GLY A 54 22.40 8.77 16.24
C GLY A 54 23.45 8.23 17.19
N THR A 55 24.71 8.52 16.89
CA THR A 55 25.86 8.13 17.74
C THR A 55 26.32 9.29 18.60
N TYR A 56 26.40 9.05 19.89
CA TYR A 56 26.80 10.04 20.93
C TYR A 56 28.10 9.63 21.58
N ASN A 57 28.97 10.60 21.77
CA ASN A 57 30.25 10.41 22.49
C ASN A 57 30.19 11.11 23.83
N VAL A 58 30.72 10.45 24.84
CA VAL A 58 30.92 11.04 26.18
C VAL A 58 32.39 11.09 26.51
N THR A 59 32.83 12.22 27.05
CA THR A 59 34.12 12.37 27.72
C THR A 59 33.89 12.33 29.22
N VAL A 60 34.53 11.39 29.91
CA VAL A 60 34.50 11.28 31.38
C VAL A 60 35.88 11.66 31.90
N THR A 61 35.93 12.58 32.89
CA THR A 61 37.15 13.11 33.44
C THR A 61 37.14 12.94 34.98
N ASP A 62 38.26 12.48 35.56
CA ASP A 62 38.45 12.36 36.98
C ASP A 62 38.95 13.66 37.62
N ASP A 63 39.06 13.71 38.95
CA ASP A 63 39.50 14.91 39.69
C ASP A 63 40.96 15.35 39.41
N ASN A 64 41.80 14.47 38.87
CA ASN A 64 43.13 14.79 38.39
C ASN A 64 43.21 15.30 36.96
N GLY A 65 42.08 15.35 36.26
CA GLY A 65 41.99 15.75 34.85
C GLY A 65 42.32 14.62 33.85
N CYS A 66 42.42 13.37 34.29
CA CYS A 66 42.56 12.23 33.38
C CYS A 66 41.19 11.92 32.75
N ASN A 67 41.15 11.77 31.44
CA ASN A 67 39.89 11.54 30.74
C ASN A 67 39.90 10.24 29.94
N THR A 68 38.69 9.75 29.64
CA THR A 68 38.41 8.65 28.74
C THR A 68 37.19 8.99 27.91
N ASN A 69 37.14 8.49 26.67
CA ASN A 69 36.03 8.69 25.77
C ASN A 69 35.37 7.34 25.49
N ASP A 70 34.05 7.38 25.32
CA ASP A 70 33.24 6.22 24.89
C ASP A 70 32.10 6.69 24.02
N ASN A 71 31.44 5.78 23.30
CA ASN A 71 30.33 6.12 22.43
C ASN A 71 29.19 5.11 22.54
N VAL A 72 28.01 5.55 22.16
CA VAL A 72 26.78 4.76 22.16
C VAL A 72 25.90 5.20 21.02
N THR A 73 25.13 4.28 20.44
CA THR A 73 24.16 4.57 19.37
C THR A 73 22.75 4.41 19.91
N ILE A 74 21.93 5.45 19.75
CA ILE A 74 20.48 5.41 19.91
C ILE A 74 19.89 5.06 18.54
N SER A 75 19.04 4.05 18.52
CA SER A 75 18.24 3.69 17.33
C SER A 75 16.84 4.29 17.39
N GLU A 76 16.16 4.29 16.28
CA GLU A 76 14.73 4.61 16.14
C GLU A 76 14.02 3.53 15.34
N PRO A 77 12.71 3.35 15.50
CA PRO A 77 11.92 2.47 14.63
C PRO A 77 11.80 3.05 13.23
N ASP A 78 11.41 2.20 12.29
CA ASP A 78 11.07 2.61 10.93
C ASP A 78 9.90 3.60 10.94
N GLN A 79 9.83 4.49 9.97
CA GLN A 79 8.72 5.44 9.86
C GLN A 79 7.40 4.71 9.69
N LEU A 80 6.38 5.11 10.45
CA LEU A 80 5.03 4.56 10.32
C LEU A 80 4.29 5.24 9.16
N PHE A 81 3.61 4.43 8.34
CA PHE A 81 2.76 4.88 7.24
C PHE A 81 1.37 4.25 7.33
N ALA A 82 0.36 5.04 7.01
CA ALA A 82 -1.00 4.58 6.76
C ALA A 82 -1.23 4.53 5.26
N ILE A 83 -1.57 3.35 4.71
CA ILE A 83 -1.76 3.15 3.27
C ILE A 83 -3.20 2.72 3.02
N PRO A 84 -4.10 3.67 2.68
CA PRO A 84 -5.47 3.33 2.37
C PRO A 84 -5.62 2.74 0.98
N LEU A 85 -6.51 1.74 0.88
CA LEU A 85 -6.88 1.06 -0.35
C LEU A 85 -8.39 1.14 -0.53
N LEU A 86 -8.82 1.64 -1.69
CA LEU A 86 -10.24 1.63 -2.04
C LEU A 86 -10.70 0.18 -2.24
N VAL A 87 -11.78 -0.20 -1.56
CA VAL A 87 -12.48 -1.46 -1.78
C VAL A 87 -13.70 -1.22 -2.67
N ASN A 88 -14.61 -0.33 -2.26
CA ASN A 88 -15.79 0.01 -3.04
C ASN A 88 -16.08 1.50 -3.01
N HIS A 89 -16.43 2.06 -4.16
CA HIS A 89 -17.21 3.29 -4.22
C HIS A 89 -18.68 3.02 -3.86
N VAL A 90 -19.45 4.07 -3.64
CA VAL A 90 -20.90 3.95 -3.40
C VAL A 90 -21.58 3.41 -4.66
N SER A 91 -22.47 2.42 -4.51
CA SER A 91 -23.12 1.75 -5.64
C SER A 91 -24.08 2.64 -6.40
N CYS A 92 -24.90 3.41 -5.69
CA CYS A 92 -25.90 4.32 -6.25
C CYS A 92 -25.79 5.71 -5.63
N ASN A 93 -26.14 6.72 -6.39
CA ASN A 93 -26.18 8.10 -5.89
C ASN A 93 -27.02 8.21 -4.60
N GLY A 94 -26.41 8.76 -3.55
CA GLY A 94 -27.05 9.00 -2.26
C GLY A 94 -27.07 7.80 -1.30
N LEU A 95 -26.52 6.64 -1.67
CA LEU A 95 -26.34 5.54 -0.73
C LEU A 95 -25.08 5.72 0.13
N SER A 96 -24.92 4.81 1.11
CA SER A 96 -23.75 4.75 2.01
C SER A 96 -23.31 3.29 2.13
N ASP A 97 -22.90 2.70 1.01
CA ASP A 97 -22.42 1.32 0.91
C ASP A 97 -20.98 1.22 0.40
N GLY A 98 -20.29 2.35 0.36
CA GLY A 98 -18.86 2.42 0.09
C GLY A 98 -18.01 1.77 1.18
N SER A 99 -16.78 1.39 0.86
CA SER A 99 -15.83 0.83 1.82
C SER A 99 -14.39 1.07 1.41
N ALA A 100 -13.53 1.18 2.42
CA ALA A 100 -12.08 1.29 2.26
C ALA A 100 -11.38 0.43 3.30
N THR A 101 -10.20 -0.05 2.99
CA THR A 101 -9.30 -0.71 3.95
C THR A 101 -8.00 0.06 4.06
N SER A 102 -7.26 -0.10 5.14
CA SER A 102 -5.92 0.47 5.28
C SER A 102 -4.95 -0.56 5.79
N ILE A 103 -3.69 -0.41 5.37
CA ILE A 103 -2.56 -1.21 5.81
C ILE A 103 -1.60 -0.27 6.54
N GLY A 104 -1.15 -0.68 7.74
CA GLY A 104 -0.05 -0.04 8.45
C GLY A 104 1.27 -0.64 7.99
N VAL A 105 2.30 0.20 7.85
CA VAL A 105 3.65 -0.25 7.50
C VAL A 105 4.67 0.57 8.30
N GLY A 106 5.69 -0.10 8.87
CA GLY A 106 6.70 0.55 9.71
C GLY A 106 6.27 0.71 11.16
N GLY A 107 6.92 1.58 11.91
CA GLY A 107 6.70 1.73 13.35
C GLY A 107 7.20 0.55 14.18
N THR A 108 6.65 0.38 15.36
CA THR A 108 6.93 -0.74 16.27
C THR A 108 5.67 -1.58 16.45
N VAL A 109 5.68 -2.80 15.94
CA VAL A 109 4.52 -3.71 15.99
C VAL A 109 4.90 -5.00 16.68
N ALA A 110 4.31 -5.26 17.85
CA ALA A 110 4.45 -6.50 18.58
C ALA A 110 3.19 -7.39 18.43
N ALA A 111 2.04 -6.79 18.20
CA ALA A 111 0.79 -7.49 18.02
C ALA A 111 0.09 -7.08 16.72
N ASP A 112 -0.41 -5.87 16.62
CA ASP A 112 -1.09 -5.32 15.44
C ASP A 112 -1.19 -3.80 15.56
N TYR A 113 -1.47 -3.12 14.45
CA TYR A 113 -1.78 -1.69 14.47
C TYR A 113 -3.18 -1.44 15.01
N THR A 114 -3.38 -0.28 15.63
CA THR A 114 -4.72 0.24 15.91
C THR A 114 -5.14 1.21 14.80
N TYR A 115 -6.42 1.18 14.46
CA TYR A 115 -7.01 1.93 13.36
C TYR A 115 -8.10 2.85 13.89
N LEU A 116 -8.24 4.03 13.31
CA LEU A 116 -9.33 4.95 13.59
C LEU A 116 -9.70 5.75 12.34
N TRP A 117 -10.92 5.55 11.83
CA TRP A 117 -11.48 6.32 10.73
C TRP A 117 -12.25 7.52 11.25
N ASP A 118 -12.25 8.64 10.50
CA ASP A 118 -13.00 9.86 10.82
C ASP A 118 -14.47 9.81 10.33
N ASP A 119 -14.95 8.62 9.97
CA ASP A 119 -16.35 8.41 9.60
C ASP A 119 -17.31 8.68 10.79
N PRO A 120 -18.60 8.95 10.54
CA PRO A 120 -19.54 9.30 11.62
C PRO A 120 -19.67 8.27 12.74
N THR A 121 -19.24 7.03 12.52
CA THR A 121 -19.28 5.94 13.52
C THR A 121 -17.92 5.68 14.16
N ALA A 122 -16.87 6.39 13.75
CA ALA A 122 -15.51 6.26 14.24
C ALA A 122 -15.04 4.80 14.25
N GLN A 123 -15.10 4.15 13.08
CA GLN A 123 -14.74 2.74 12.94
C GLN A 123 -13.25 2.51 13.29
N ALA A 124 -13.00 1.47 14.10
CA ALA A 124 -11.68 1.18 14.67
C ALA A 124 -11.09 -0.15 14.13
N THR A 125 -11.42 -0.51 12.91
CA THR A 125 -10.92 -1.70 12.21
C THR A 125 -10.13 -1.30 10.98
N ALA A 126 -9.26 -2.17 10.48
CA ALA A 126 -8.51 -1.92 9.25
C ALA A 126 -9.43 -1.57 8.06
N THR A 127 -10.64 -2.11 8.04
CA THR A 127 -11.65 -1.84 7.00
C THR A 127 -12.81 -1.05 7.57
N ALA A 128 -13.13 0.09 6.95
CA ALA A 128 -14.37 0.84 7.17
C ALA A 128 -15.41 0.49 6.10
N THR A 129 -16.65 0.35 6.50
CA THR A 129 -17.80 0.00 5.65
C THR A 129 -18.95 0.99 5.84
N ASN A 130 -19.97 0.89 4.99
CA ASN A 130 -21.13 1.78 5.03
C ASN A 130 -20.74 3.27 4.90
N LEU A 131 -19.76 3.56 4.07
CA LEU A 131 -19.27 4.91 3.82
C LEU A 131 -20.11 5.59 2.74
N ALA A 132 -20.55 6.81 3.00
CA ALA A 132 -21.13 7.69 1.98
C ALA A 132 -20.01 8.24 1.06
N ALA A 133 -20.38 8.89 -0.04
CA ALA A 133 -19.42 9.60 -0.86
C ALA A 133 -18.82 10.81 -0.10
N SER A 134 -17.55 10.74 0.20
CA SER A 134 -16.76 11.76 0.92
C SER A 134 -15.28 11.38 0.89
N THR A 135 -14.42 12.32 1.31
CA THR A 135 -13.03 12.02 1.69
C THR A 135 -13.00 11.58 3.15
N TYR A 136 -12.33 10.50 3.45
CA TYR A 136 -12.12 9.97 4.80
C TYR A 136 -10.66 9.95 5.16
N THR A 137 -10.36 10.23 6.43
CA THR A 137 -9.03 10.12 7.01
C THR A 137 -8.96 8.84 7.85
N ILE A 138 -7.89 8.09 7.70
CA ILE A 138 -7.52 6.98 8.58
C ILE A 138 -6.30 7.39 9.40
N THR A 139 -6.36 7.21 10.70
CA THR A 139 -5.23 7.27 11.63
C THR A 139 -4.85 5.85 12.01
N ILE A 140 -3.60 5.49 11.81
CA ILE A 140 -2.99 4.24 12.27
C ILE A 140 -2.04 4.57 13.41
N THR A 141 -2.06 3.76 14.47
CA THR A 141 -1.17 3.92 15.61
C THR A 141 -0.50 2.58 15.93
N ASP A 142 0.81 2.61 16.15
CA ASP A 142 1.60 1.44 16.53
C ASP A 142 1.62 1.20 18.06
N ASP A 143 2.32 0.14 18.50
CA ASP A 143 2.38 -0.24 19.92
C ASP A 143 3.14 0.77 20.80
N ASN A 144 4.00 1.62 20.22
CA ASN A 144 4.67 2.70 20.93
C ASN A 144 3.84 4.00 21.01
N GLY A 145 2.68 4.03 20.33
CA GLY A 145 1.81 5.19 20.26
C GLY A 145 2.20 6.20 19.18
N CYS A 146 3.09 5.82 18.25
CA CYS A 146 3.38 6.61 17.06
C CYS A 146 2.18 6.54 16.09
N SER A 147 1.80 7.65 15.49
CA SER A 147 0.64 7.68 14.59
C SER A 147 1.00 8.20 13.20
N ALA A 148 0.27 7.72 12.21
CA ALA A 148 0.33 8.21 10.84
C ALA A 148 -1.09 8.33 10.28
N ASP A 149 -1.33 9.41 9.54
CA ASP A 149 -2.61 9.70 8.91
C ASP A 149 -2.51 9.59 7.39
N SER A 150 -3.60 9.18 6.75
CA SER A 150 -3.75 9.23 5.31
C SER A 150 -5.20 9.41 4.92
N THR A 151 -5.48 9.79 3.66
CA THR A 151 -6.83 10.07 3.20
C THR A 151 -7.21 9.21 2.00
N ILE A 152 -8.52 8.96 1.85
CA ILE A 152 -9.08 8.25 0.69
C ILE A 152 -10.42 8.86 0.28
N ASP A 153 -10.66 8.94 -1.02
CA ASP A 153 -11.90 9.43 -1.59
C ASP A 153 -12.86 8.27 -1.91
N ILE A 154 -14.02 8.28 -1.29
CA ILE A 154 -15.16 7.45 -1.67
C ILE A 154 -16.06 8.29 -2.57
N THR A 155 -16.25 7.88 -3.82
CA THR A 155 -17.09 8.57 -4.79
C THR A 155 -18.43 7.86 -4.98
N GLN A 156 -19.35 8.50 -5.70
CA GLN A 156 -20.62 7.89 -6.11
C GLN A 156 -20.91 8.19 -7.58
N PRO A 157 -21.69 7.34 -8.28
CA PRO A 157 -22.13 7.65 -9.63
C PRO A 157 -23.09 8.84 -9.64
N ASN A 158 -23.27 9.44 -10.82
CA ASN A 158 -24.35 10.41 -11.02
C ASN A 158 -25.71 9.72 -10.81
N ALA A 159 -26.71 10.46 -10.35
CA ALA A 159 -28.05 9.92 -10.20
C ALA A 159 -28.57 9.34 -11.52
N LEU A 160 -29.09 8.12 -11.49
CA LEU A 160 -29.75 7.51 -12.65
C LEU A 160 -31.09 8.24 -12.86
N THR A 161 -31.25 8.83 -14.03
CA THR A 161 -32.45 9.54 -14.48
C THR A 161 -32.79 9.10 -15.89
N ALA A 162 -33.99 9.37 -16.35
CA ALA A 162 -34.37 9.15 -17.73
C ALA A 162 -35.26 10.28 -18.27
N THR A 163 -35.36 10.34 -19.58
CA THR A 163 -36.35 11.10 -20.31
C THR A 163 -37.03 10.18 -21.29
N HIS A 164 -38.27 10.51 -21.70
CA HIS A 164 -38.97 9.72 -22.70
C HIS A 164 -39.40 10.58 -23.90
N THR A 165 -39.61 9.91 -25.02
CA THR A 165 -40.23 10.46 -26.22
C THR A 165 -41.35 9.56 -26.69
N ILE A 166 -42.45 10.15 -27.16
CA ILE A 166 -43.50 9.44 -27.87
C ILE A 166 -43.14 9.49 -29.34
N ASP A 167 -42.70 8.36 -29.91
CA ASP A 167 -42.22 8.27 -31.29
C ASP A 167 -43.39 8.13 -32.27
N ALA A 168 -44.47 7.44 -31.85
CA ALA A 168 -45.71 7.33 -32.60
C ALA A 168 -46.91 7.28 -31.67
N GLN A 169 -47.93 8.08 -31.98
CA GLN A 169 -49.25 8.01 -31.35
C GLN A 169 -50.06 6.87 -31.96
N VAL A 170 -51.00 6.31 -31.21
CA VAL A 170 -51.96 5.32 -31.73
C VAL A 170 -52.77 5.94 -32.89
N SER A 171 -52.71 5.35 -34.06
CA SER A 171 -53.26 5.95 -35.28
C SER A 171 -54.80 5.99 -35.32
N CYS A 172 -55.47 5.00 -34.73
CA CYS A 172 -56.95 4.91 -34.69
C CYS A 172 -57.41 4.30 -33.36
N PHE A 173 -58.61 4.65 -32.94
CA PHE A 173 -59.25 4.08 -31.74
C PHE A 173 -59.27 2.53 -31.80
N GLY A 174 -58.73 1.92 -30.73
CA GLY A 174 -58.66 0.47 -30.55
C GLY A 174 -57.47 -0.23 -31.23
N LEU A 175 -56.60 0.51 -31.91
CA LEU A 175 -55.33 -0.03 -32.40
C LEU A 175 -54.22 -0.04 -31.30
N SER A 176 -53.17 -0.81 -31.57
CA SER A 176 -51.98 -0.92 -30.73
C SER A 176 -50.73 -0.74 -31.61
N ASP A 177 -50.57 0.46 -32.18
CA ASP A 177 -49.45 0.83 -33.05
C ASP A 177 -48.65 2.04 -32.51
N GLY A 178 -48.87 2.37 -31.26
CA GLY A 178 -48.11 3.38 -30.54
C GLY A 178 -46.66 2.94 -30.26
N GLN A 179 -45.76 3.91 -30.13
CA GLN A 179 -44.33 3.68 -29.84
C GLN A 179 -43.81 4.76 -28.90
N ALA A 180 -42.98 4.36 -27.91
CA ALA A 180 -42.28 5.26 -27.01
C ALA A 180 -40.87 4.78 -26.79
N THR A 181 -39.92 5.74 -26.59
CA THR A 181 -38.53 5.46 -26.33
C THR A 181 -38.12 6.15 -25.03
N VAL A 182 -37.38 5.47 -24.15
CA VAL A 182 -36.72 6.04 -22.99
C VAL A 182 -35.23 6.21 -23.23
N THR A 183 -34.66 7.31 -22.71
CA THR A 183 -33.24 7.65 -22.81
C THR A 183 -32.70 7.87 -21.41
N PRO A 184 -31.91 6.92 -20.85
CA PRO A 184 -31.30 7.06 -19.53
C PRO A 184 -30.10 8.02 -19.55
N SER A 185 -29.79 8.59 -18.37
CA SER A 185 -28.62 9.41 -18.10
C SER A 185 -28.15 9.17 -16.66
N GLY A 186 -26.85 9.20 -16.40
CA GLY A 186 -26.29 8.88 -15.09
C GLY A 186 -26.26 7.38 -14.81
N GLY A 187 -26.06 6.98 -13.55
CA GLY A 187 -25.84 5.58 -13.20
C GLY A 187 -24.58 4.98 -13.84
N THR A 188 -24.53 3.65 -13.94
CA THR A 188 -23.40 2.88 -14.49
C THR A 188 -23.85 2.04 -15.67
N ASN A 189 -23.28 2.29 -16.86
CA ASN A 189 -23.55 1.48 -18.06
C ASN A 189 -23.06 0.02 -17.92
N PRO A 190 -23.68 -0.98 -18.64
CA PRO A 190 -24.87 -0.86 -19.50
C PRO A 190 -26.17 -0.82 -18.71
N TYR A 191 -27.24 -0.34 -19.36
CA TYR A 191 -28.59 -0.33 -18.81
C TYR A 191 -29.41 -1.51 -19.31
N THR A 192 -30.35 -1.98 -18.47
CA THR A 192 -31.42 -2.90 -18.85
C THR A 192 -32.77 -2.21 -18.65
N TYR A 193 -33.75 -2.65 -19.40
CA TYR A 193 -35.08 -2.03 -19.45
C TYR A 193 -36.15 -3.07 -19.19
N LEU A 194 -37.25 -2.66 -18.60
CA LEU A 194 -38.44 -3.47 -18.42
C LEU A 194 -39.68 -2.56 -18.44
N TRP A 195 -40.47 -2.67 -19.54
CA TRP A 195 -41.72 -1.99 -19.65
C TRP A 195 -42.84 -2.79 -18.99
N ASP A 196 -43.85 -2.09 -18.43
CA ASP A 196 -45.03 -2.69 -17.82
C ASP A 196 -46.17 -2.95 -18.87
N ASP A 197 -45.82 -2.90 -20.16
CA ASP A 197 -46.71 -3.25 -21.23
C ASP A 197 -47.01 -4.78 -21.23
N PRO A 198 -48.12 -5.24 -21.87
CA PRO A 198 -48.50 -6.67 -21.88
C PRO A 198 -47.44 -7.61 -22.45
N ALA A 199 -46.50 -7.11 -23.26
CA ALA A 199 -45.38 -7.88 -23.84
C ALA A 199 -44.16 -7.89 -22.98
N ALA A 200 -44.10 -7.10 -21.88
CA ALA A 200 -42.96 -6.92 -20.97
C ALA A 200 -41.65 -6.65 -21.75
N GLN A 201 -41.69 -5.66 -22.64
CA GLN A 201 -40.57 -5.35 -23.53
C GLN A 201 -39.34 -4.93 -22.76
N THR A 202 -38.16 -5.35 -23.23
CA THR A 202 -36.86 -5.15 -22.53
C THR A 202 -35.86 -4.31 -23.35
N THR A 203 -36.38 -3.58 -24.36
CA THR A 203 -35.57 -2.65 -25.18
C THR A 203 -35.84 -1.20 -24.76
N PRO A 204 -34.92 -0.25 -25.05
CA PRO A 204 -35.18 1.16 -24.76
C PRO A 204 -36.44 1.71 -25.43
N THR A 205 -36.86 1.11 -26.54
CA THR A 205 -38.08 1.46 -27.30
C THR A 205 -39.10 0.37 -27.13
N ALA A 206 -40.31 0.73 -26.67
CA ALA A 206 -41.47 -0.13 -26.70
C ALA A 206 -42.33 0.20 -27.92
N THR A 207 -42.82 -0.84 -28.58
CA THR A 207 -43.68 -0.75 -29.79
C THR A 207 -44.96 -1.51 -29.60
N GLY A 208 -45.93 -1.28 -30.49
CA GLY A 208 -47.23 -2.00 -30.43
C GLY A 208 -48.05 -1.60 -29.20
N LEU A 209 -47.92 -0.38 -28.71
CA LEU A 209 -48.63 0.13 -27.52
C LEU A 209 -50.05 0.55 -27.89
N ALA A 210 -51.03 0.11 -27.09
CA ALA A 210 -52.37 0.64 -27.12
C ALA A 210 -52.40 2.04 -26.46
N ALA A 211 -53.52 2.74 -26.59
CA ALA A 211 -53.69 4.00 -25.83
C ALA A 211 -53.72 3.71 -24.30
N GLY A 212 -52.77 4.29 -23.58
CA GLY A 212 -52.61 4.08 -22.15
C GLY A 212 -51.37 4.80 -21.61
N THR A 213 -51.12 4.61 -20.31
CA THR A 213 -49.87 5.05 -19.64
C THR A 213 -49.01 3.82 -19.36
N TYR A 214 -47.74 3.93 -19.62
CA TYR A 214 -46.76 2.84 -19.43
C TYR A 214 -45.59 3.34 -18.64
N ASN A 215 -45.02 2.47 -17.79
CA ASN A 215 -43.79 2.72 -17.06
C ASN A 215 -42.68 1.86 -17.62
N CYS A 216 -41.47 2.42 -17.67
CA CYS A 216 -40.24 1.68 -17.95
C CYS A 216 -39.37 1.69 -16.74
N THR A 217 -39.07 0.53 -16.17
CA THR A 217 -38.02 0.36 -15.16
C THR A 217 -36.67 0.24 -15.86
N ILE A 218 -35.78 1.18 -15.58
CA ILE A 218 -34.41 1.21 -16.07
C ILE A 218 -33.51 0.78 -14.92
N THR A 219 -32.67 -0.21 -15.16
CA THR A 219 -31.71 -0.71 -14.18
C THR A 219 -30.32 -0.59 -14.76
N ASP A 220 -29.41 0.03 -14.04
CA ASP A 220 -28.00 0.13 -14.43
C ASP A 220 -27.21 -1.13 -14.03
N ASN A 221 -25.93 -1.18 -14.41
CA ASN A 221 -25.09 -2.34 -14.13
C ASN A 221 -24.52 -2.37 -12.67
N GLY A 222 -24.83 -1.35 -11.85
CA GLY A 222 -24.27 -1.18 -10.53
C GLY A 222 -22.79 -0.81 -10.54
N ALA A 223 -22.26 -0.39 -9.39
CA ALA A 223 -20.84 -0.12 -9.24
C ALA A 223 -20.04 -1.42 -9.09
N LYS A 224 -18.81 -1.39 -9.58
CA LYS A 224 -17.85 -2.49 -9.46
C LYS A 224 -16.99 -2.30 -8.23
N SER A 225 -16.45 -3.38 -7.70
CA SER A 225 -15.66 -3.40 -6.47
C SER A 225 -14.32 -4.11 -6.63
N TRP A 226 -13.36 -3.77 -5.78
CA TRP A 226 -12.14 -4.53 -5.59
C TRP A 226 -12.37 -5.64 -4.55
N ASN A 227 -12.15 -6.89 -4.93
CA ASN A 227 -12.30 -8.03 -4.04
C ASN A 227 -10.95 -8.72 -3.85
N LEU A 228 -10.55 -8.96 -2.59
CA LEU A 228 -9.35 -9.73 -2.28
C LEU A 228 -9.54 -11.17 -2.77
N ASN A 229 -8.66 -11.62 -3.65
CA ASN A 229 -8.69 -12.96 -4.22
C ASN A 229 -7.57 -13.86 -3.67
N TYR A 230 -6.40 -13.27 -3.41
CA TYR A 230 -5.22 -14.00 -2.92
C TYR A 230 -4.48 -13.19 -1.86
N ASN A 231 -3.94 -13.88 -0.84
CA ASN A 231 -3.12 -13.27 0.21
C ASN A 231 -2.08 -14.27 0.70
N GLU A 232 -0.81 -13.86 0.76
CA GLU A 232 0.33 -14.64 1.26
C GLU A 232 1.28 -13.74 2.04
N ASP A 233 1.69 -14.19 3.23
CA ASP A 233 2.64 -13.51 4.12
C ASP A 233 3.91 -14.34 4.39
N PHE A 234 4.07 -15.46 3.70
CA PHE A 234 5.20 -16.40 3.79
C PHE A 234 5.52 -16.92 5.21
N ASN A 235 4.70 -16.65 6.21
CA ASN A 235 4.89 -17.14 7.58
C ASN A 235 4.44 -18.59 7.78
N ALA A 236 3.71 -19.15 6.83
CA ALA A 236 3.22 -20.53 6.81
C ALA A 236 3.83 -21.32 5.65
N ALA A 237 3.32 -22.53 5.41
CA ALA A 237 3.73 -23.31 4.25
C ALA A 237 3.21 -22.64 2.96
N ILE A 238 4.11 -22.31 2.05
CA ILE A 238 3.83 -21.67 0.78
C ILE A 238 3.03 -22.61 -0.12
N GLY A 239 2.01 -22.11 -0.80
CA GLY A 239 1.15 -22.88 -1.67
C GLY A 239 1.84 -23.34 -2.97
N ALA A 240 1.20 -24.31 -3.65
CA ALA A 240 1.71 -24.86 -4.91
C ALA A 240 1.53 -23.92 -6.11
N GLU A 241 0.89 -22.79 -5.93
CA GLU A 241 0.73 -21.71 -6.91
C GLU A 241 2.01 -20.92 -7.17
N TRP A 242 3.01 -21.05 -6.29
CA TRP A 242 4.34 -20.46 -6.46
C TRP A 242 5.30 -21.44 -7.13
N ASP A 243 6.11 -20.95 -8.07
CA ASP A 243 7.15 -21.74 -8.74
C ASP A 243 8.43 -21.93 -7.91
N ASP A 244 8.65 -21.04 -6.92
CA ASP A 244 9.69 -21.16 -5.90
C ASP A 244 9.07 -20.93 -4.52
N ASN A 245 9.44 -21.75 -3.54
CA ASN A 245 8.97 -21.69 -2.17
C ASN A 245 10.12 -21.42 -1.17
N SER A 246 11.23 -20.92 -1.63
CA SER A 246 12.36 -20.53 -0.79
C SER A 246 12.01 -19.28 0.03
N THR A 247 12.35 -19.33 1.31
CA THR A 247 12.17 -18.20 2.22
C THR A 247 13.45 -17.93 3.01
N ILE A 248 13.63 -16.70 3.42
CA ILE A 248 14.66 -16.30 4.38
C ILE A 248 14.02 -15.53 5.53
N ILE A 249 14.66 -15.62 6.71
CA ILE A 249 14.29 -14.75 7.83
C ILE A 249 15.13 -13.48 7.73
N TYR A 250 14.47 -12.36 7.55
CA TYR A 250 15.13 -11.07 7.47
C TYR A 250 14.56 -10.14 8.54
N ARG A 251 15.42 -9.71 9.51
CA ARG A 251 15.05 -8.88 10.66
C ARG A 251 13.85 -9.39 11.50
N GLY A 252 13.62 -10.70 11.48
CA GLY A 252 12.53 -11.35 12.22
C GLY A 252 11.27 -11.58 11.40
N GLU A 253 11.18 -11.04 10.18
CA GLU A 253 10.12 -11.34 9.21
C GLU A 253 10.56 -12.49 8.30
N THR A 254 9.63 -13.34 7.90
CA THR A 254 9.86 -14.37 6.89
C THR A 254 9.43 -13.81 5.53
N ILE A 255 10.36 -13.71 4.59
CA ILE A 255 10.09 -13.20 3.25
C ILE A 255 10.41 -14.28 2.21
N SER A 256 9.68 -14.31 1.08
CA SER A 256 10.13 -15.03 -0.11
C SER A 256 11.27 -14.26 -0.72
N GLY A 257 12.45 -14.89 -0.90
CA GLY A 257 13.52 -14.06 -1.38
C GLY A 257 14.90 -14.66 -1.35
N ASN A 258 15.86 -13.74 -1.38
CA ASN A 258 17.26 -13.89 -1.68
C ASN A 258 17.49 -14.24 -3.16
N PHE A 259 16.66 -13.68 -4.04
CA PHE A 259 16.77 -13.84 -5.48
C PHE A 259 17.85 -12.92 -6.05
N ALA A 260 18.71 -13.46 -6.92
CA ALA A 260 19.82 -12.76 -7.55
C ALA A 260 20.11 -13.37 -8.94
N ASN A 261 21.14 -12.90 -9.65
CA ASN A 261 21.58 -13.48 -10.93
C ASN A 261 20.47 -13.57 -11.99
N ASN A 262 19.56 -12.60 -12.03
CA ASN A 262 18.38 -12.59 -12.91
C ASN A 262 17.34 -13.68 -12.57
N ASP A 263 17.26 -14.10 -11.32
CA ASP A 263 16.22 -14.99 -10.84
C ASP A 263 14.85 -14.30 -10.86
N GLY A 264 13.82 -15.09 -11.02
CA GLY A 264 12.42 -14.66 -10.97
C GLY A 264 11.61 -15.51 -10.02
N LEU A 265 10.45 -14.99 -9.68
CA LEU A 265 9.43 -15.67 -8.87
C LEU A 265 8.07 -15.50 -9.56
N THR A 266 7.31 -16.57 -9.70
CA THR A 266 6.01 -16.55 -10.35
C THR A 266 4.91 -17.07 -9.43
N LEU A 267 3.85 -16.26 -9.28
CA LEU A 267 2.58 -16.66 -8.69
C LEU A 267 1.59 -17.01 -9.80
N SER A 268 1.14 -18.26 -9.87
CA SER A 268 0.17 -18.76 -10.86
C SER A 268 -1.21 -18.94 -10.25
N LEU A 269 -2.14 -18.07 -10.57
CA LEU A 269 -3.52 -18.11 -10.11
C LEU A 269 -4.43 -18.71 -11.17
N SER A 270 -5.41 -19.51 -10.76
CA SER A 270 -6.39 -20.17 -11.63
C SER A 270 -7.80 -20.02 -11.09
N ALA A 271 -8.78 -20.33 -11.95
CA ALA A 271 -10.21 -20.24 -11.62
C ALA A 271 -10.62 -18.85 -11.08
N LEU A 272 -9.98 -17.79 -11.57
CA LEU A 272 -10.33 -16.43 -11.21
C LEU A 272 -11.76 -16.11 -11.67
N PRO A 273 -12.60 -15.49 -10.81
CA PRO A 273 -13.92 -15.03 -11.22
C PRO A 273 -13.82 -13.92 -12.29
N ALA A 274 -14.93 -13.66 -12.99
CA ALA A 274 -14.97 -12.60 -14.02
C ALA A 274 -14.61 -11.23 -13.44
N HIS A 275 -13.67 -10.52 -14.07
CA HIS A 275 -13.15 -9.23 -13.64
C HIS A 275 -12.61 -8.45 -14.85
N ASP A 276 -12.30 -7.16 -14.65
CA ASP A 276 -11.78 -6.28 -15.70
C ASP A 276 -10.35 -5.81 -15.44
N SER A 277 -9.93 -5.84 -14.17
CA SER A 277 -8.59 -5.40 -13.74
C SER A 277 -8.10 -6.23 -12.56
N LEU A 278 -6.79 -6.31 -12.44
CA LEU A 278 -6.10 -6.96 -11.34
C LEU A 278 -5.20 -5.94 -10.65
N ARG A 279 -5.16 -5.98 -9.32
CA ARG A 279 -4.27 -5.17 -8.48
C ARG A 279 -3.36 -6.10 -7.71
N VAL A 280 -2.06 -5.85 -7.76
CA VAL A 280 -1.04 -6.51 -6.94
C VAL A 280 -0.51 -5.53 -5.91
N VAL A 281 -0.53 -5.94 -4.64
CA VAL A 281 -0.02 -5.16 -3.51
C VAL A 281 0.96 -6.03 -2.75
N PHE A 282 2.16 -5.53 -2.43
CA PHE A 282 3.19 -6.30 -1.73
C PHE A 282 4.28 -5.40 -1.16
N ASP A 283 5.06 -5.95 -0.23
CA ASP A 283 6.30 -5.38 0.24
C ASP A 283 7.46 -5.90 -0.61
N PHE A 284 8.29 -5.01 -1.11
CA PHE A 284 9.52 -5.32 -1.84
C PHE A 284 10.74 -4.99 -0.99
N TYR A 285 11.67 -5.92 -0.91
CA TYR A 285 12.94 -5.77 -0.21
C TYR A 285 14.09 -5.73 -1.20
N ALA A 286 14.77 -4.59 -1.30
CA ALA A 286 16.08 -4.47 -1.91
C ALA A 286 17.12 -4.84 -0.85
N LEU A 287 17.93 -5.85 -1.10
CA LEU A 287 18.84 -6.44 -0.12
C LEU A 287 20.31 -6.26 -0.56
N ASN A 288 21.19 -6.10 0.44
CA ASN A 288 22.64 -5.95 0.28
C ASN A 288 23.04 -4.67 -0.46
N SER A 289 23.68 -4.74 -1.62
CA SER A 289 24.26 -3.59 -2.31
C SER A 289 23.55 -3.22 -3.62
N LEU A 290 22.22 -3.38 -3.74
CA LEU A 290 21.52 -2.95 -4.95
C LEU A 290 21.94 -1.52 -5.32
N ASP A 291 22.51 -1.39 -6.53
CA ASP A 291 23.21 -0.20 -6.98
C ASP A 291 22.34 0.79 -7.79
N GLY A 292 21.06 0.49 -7.98
CA GLY A 292 20.11 1.37 -8.65
C GLY A 292 20.48 1.62 -10.12
N ASN A 293 20.68 2.89 -10.49
CA ASN A 293 21.00 3.32 -11.87
C ASN A 293 22.48 3.26 -12.23
N ASN A 294 23.33 2.59 -11.45
CA ASN A 294 24.77 2.50 -11.73
C ASN A 294 25.05 1.80 -13.06
N THR A 295 25.76 2.46 -13.97
CA THR A 295 26.09 1.91 -15.29
C THR A 295 27.40 1.11 -15.32
N GLN A 296 28.17 1.12 -14.23
CA GLN A 296 29.44 0.38 -14.13
C GLN A 296 29.24 -1.03 -13.57
N TRP A 297 28.32 -1.18 -12.60
CA TRP A 297 28.04 -2.42 -11.88
C TRP A 297 26.59 -2.92 -12.04
N GLY A 298 25.67 -2.06 -12.54
CA GLY A 298 24.25 -2.29 -12.84
C GLY A 298 23.91 -1.69 -14.20
N PRO A 299 22.69 -1.22 -14.48
CA PRO A 299 21.62 -0.96 -13.51
C PRO A 299 20.92 -2.22 -13.00
N ASP A 300 20.60 -2.24 -11.71
CA ASP A 300 19.84 -3.30 -11.08
C ASP A 300 18.34 -3.08 -11.33
N GLN A 301 17.88 -3.65 -12.42
CA GLN A 301 16.49 -3.49 -12.88
C GLN A 301 15.60 -4.52 -12.21
N TRP A 302 14.35 -4.12 -11.97
CA TRP A 302 13.33 -4.98 -11.42
C TRP A 302 11.99 -4.78 -12.11
N THR A 303 11.26 -5.87 -12.33
CA THR A 303 9.97 -5.85 -13.02
C THR A 303 8.90 -6.62 -12.26
N LEU A 304 7.67 -6.09 -12.33
CA LEU A 304 6.44 -6.80 -12.07
C LEU A 304 5.66 -6.90 -13.38
N ALA A 305 5.28 -8.09 -13.78
CA ALA A 305 4.42 -8.31 -14.92
C ALA A 305 3.25 -9.24 -14.56
N VAL A 306 2.11 -9.05 -15.21
CA VAL A 306 0.96 -9.95 -15.15
C VAL A 306 0.75 -10.52 -16.56
N ASP A 307 0.89 -11.84 -16.70
CA ASP A 307 0.98 -12.54 -17.97
C ASP A 307 2.08 -11.94 -18.87
N ASN A 308 1.71 -11.18 -19.89
CA ASN A 308 2.65 -10.52 -20.80
C ASN A 308 2.69 -8.99 -20.63
N ASP A 309 1.88 -8.44 -19.70
CA ASP A 309 1.78 -7.00 -19.48
C ASP A 309 2.68 -6.58 -18.32
N THR A 310 3.68 -5.77 -18.60
CA THR A 310 4.56 -5.19 -17.58
C THR A 310 3.83 -4.07 -16.85
N LEU A 311 3.63 -4.23 -15.54
CA LEU A 311 3.01 -3.23 -14.67
C LEU A 311 4.02 -2.24 -14.10
N ILE A 312 5.25 -2.69 -13.88
CA ILE A 312 6.36 -1.86 -13.42
C ILE A 312 7.69 -2.39 -14.00
N HIS A 313 8.53 -1.46 -14.43
CA HIS A 313 9.92 -1.70 -14.77
C HIS A 313 10.75 -0.54 -14.20
N THR A 314 11.58 -0.80 -13.20
CA THR A 314 12.29 0.25 -12.46
C THR A 314 13.61 -0.26 -11.92
N THR A 315 14.35 0.61 -11.24
CA THR A 315 15.54 0.26 -10.47
C THR A 315 15.35 0.65 -9.01
N PHE A 316 15.88 -0.14 -8.10
CA PHE A 316 15.91 0.14 -6.66
C PHE A 316 17.37 0.24 -6.19
N SER A 317 17.59 0.94 -5.08
CA SER A 317 18.89 0.99 -4.43
C SER A 317 18.79 0.84 -2.91
N THR A 318 19.90 0.46 -2.29
CA THR A 318 20.05 0.40 -0.82
C THR A 318 20.85 1.60 -0.31
N PRO A 319 20.85 1.89 1.02
CA PRO A 319 21.62 2.99 1.59
C PRO A 319 23.10 2.95 1.20
N GLY A 320 23.60 4.07 0.68
CA GLY A 320 24.97 4.18 0.16
C GLY A 320 25.16 3.70 -1.28
N GLY A 321 24.09 3.24 -1.96
CA GLY A 321 24.05 2.95 -3.38
C GLY A 321 23.90 4.21 -4.25
N HIS A 322 23.65 3.99 -5.52
CA HIS A 322 23.46 5.06 -6.52
C HIS A 322 21.97 5.48 -6.61
N ASP A 323 21.70 6.53 -7.39
CA ASP A 323 20.33 6.95 -7.69
C ASP A 323 19.52 5.80 -8.29
N GLN A 324 18.20 5.83 -8.08
CA GLN A 324 17.25 4.83 -8.57
C GLN A 324 16.19 5.45 -9.47
N SER A 325 15.53 4.66 -10.32
CA SER A 325 14.39 5.13 -11.11
C SER A 325 13.08 5.12 -10.33
N TYR A 326 12.90 4.21 -9.36
CA TYR A 326 11.70 4.19 -8.53
C TYR A 326 11.51 5.54 -7.76
N PRO A 327 10.30 6.11 -7.70
CA PRO A 327 9.00 5.57 -8.12
C PRO A 327 8.68 5.70 -9.63
N GLY A 328 9.60 6.17 -10.46
CA GLY A 328 9.45 6.21 -11.90
C GLY A 328 9.83 4.89 -12.58
N GLU A 329 9.59 4.81 -13.88
CA GLU A 329 10.03 3.68 -14.70
C GLU A 329 11.50 3.84 -15.13
N TYR A 330 12.20 2.72 -15.34
CA TYR A 330 13.53 2.70 -15.92
C TYR A 330 13.45 2.73 -17.45
N ASP A 331 14.08 3.73 -18.05
CA ASP A 331 14.30 3.84 -19.49
C ASP A 331 15.79 4.17 -19.73
N ALA A 332 16.54 3.25 -20.29
CA ALA A 332 17.98 3.44 -20.56
C ALA A 332 18.29 4.64 -21.47
N SER A 333 17.33 5.12 -22.27
CA SER A 333 17.49 6.30 -23.13
C SER A 333 17.19 7.62 -22.42
N ASN A 334 16.46 7.58 -21.31
CA ASN A 334 16.04 8.74 -20.52
C ASN A 334 15.93 8.39 -19.04
N VAL A 335 17.06 8.05 -18.42
CA VAL A 335 17.10 7.60 -17.01
C VAL A 335 16.62 8.71 -16.07
N ILE A 336 15.56 8.44 -15.32
CA ILE A 336 15.11 9.28 -14.23
C ILE A 336 15.93 8.91 -12.99
N ASN A 337 16.65 9.90 -12.44
CA ASN A 337 17.46 9.71 -11.24
C ASN A 337 16.76 10.30 -10.01
N ASN A 338 16.22 9.42 -9.18
CA ASN A 338 15.77 9.78 -7.84
C ASN A 338 16.91 9.48 -6.84
N PRO A 339 17.04 10.23 -5.75
CA PRO A 339 18.03 9.92 -4.72
C PRO A 339 17.91 8.45 -4.28
N ALA A 340 19.04 7.85 -3.94
CA ALA A 340 19.07 6.48 -3.41
C ALA A 340 18.05 6.35 -2.27
N THR A 341 17.32 5.22 -2.25
CA THR A 341 16.29 4.93 -1.24
C THR A 341 15.08 5.88 -1.21
N SER A 342 14.92 6.78 -2.20
CA SER A 342 13.71 7.62 -2.26
C SER A 342 12.44 6.76 -2.30
N SER A 343 11.41 7.19 -1.57
CA SER A 343 10.14 6.44 -1.40
C SER A 343 10.26 5.08 -0.71
N SER A 344 11.42 4.73 -0.12
CA SER A 344 11.50 3.54 0.74
C SER A 344 10.79 3.78 2.08
N LEU A 345 10.18 2.74 2.63
CA LEU A 345 9.50 2.77 3.94
C LEU A 345 10.49 2.57 5.09
N ALA A 346 11.50 1.73 4.86
CA ALA A 346 12.51 1.39 5.86
C ALA A 346 13.86 1.13 5.20
N ASN A 347 14.95 1.45 5.90
CA ASN A 347 16.31 1.28 5.42
C ASN A 347 17.25 0.79 6.52
N GLY A 348 18.29 0.03 6.13
CA GLY A 348 19.41 -0.35 7.00
C GLY A 348 20.74 -0.13 6.26
N ASP A 349 21.66 0.58 6.88
CA ASP A 349 22.93 1.04 6.29
C ASP A 349 24.07 0.00 6.34
N GLY A 350 23.80 -1.20 6.86
CA GLY A 350 24.82 -2.23 7.05
C GLY A 350 25.74 -1.99 8.26
N ALA A 351 25.42 -1.04 9.14
CA ALA A 351 26.17 -0.81 10.35
C ALA A 351 26.09 -2.00 11.33
N ASN A 352 27.13 -2.18 12.15
CA ASN A 352 27.22 -3.24 13.15
C ASN A 352 27.05 -4.68 12.63
N GLY A 353 27.36 -4.93 11.34
CA GLY A 353 27.29 -6.26 10.73
C GLY A 353 25.88 -6.68 10.30
N SER A 354 24.90 -5.78 10.35
CA SER A 354 23.59 -5.97 9.74
C SER A 354 23.67 -5.77 8.23
N PRO A 355 22.96 -6.55 7.40
CA PRO A 355 22.94 -6.34 5.96
C PRO A 355 22.28 -5.00 5.63
N ARG A 356 22.67 -4.39 4.49
CA ARG A 356 21.99 -3.24 3.93
C ARG A 356 20.64 -3.67 3.36
N PHE A 357 19.63 -2.82 3.46
CA PHE A 357 18.35 -3.06 2.82
C PHE A 357 17.56 -1.77 2.62
N SER A 358 16.59 -1.84 1.71
CA SER A 358 15.48 -0.89 1.61
C SER A 358 14.18 -1.65 1.42
N LYS A 359 13.15 -1.26 2.16
CA LYS A 359 11.79 -1.83 2.05
C LYS A 359 10.90 -0.83 1.33
N TYR A 360 10.14 -1.29 0.35
CA TYR A 360 9.18 -0.50 -0.42
C TYR A 360 7.82 -1.18 -0.40
N PHE A 361 6.76 -0.38 -0.30
CA PHE A 361 5.40 -0.84 -0.51
C PHE A 361 5.00 -0.57 -1.97
N LEU A 362 4.55 -1.61 -2.67
CA LEU A 362 4.17 -1.53 -4.08
C LEU A 362 2.68 -1.85 -4.24
N ASN A 363 2.00 -1.03 -5.04
CA ASN A 363 0.57 -1.16 -5.32
C ASN A 363 0.35 -0.81 -6.80
N HIS A 364 0.16 -1.82 -7.63
CA HIS A 364 0.02 -1.65 -9.07
C HIS A 364 -1.25 -2.30 -9.60
N VAL A 365 -1.88 -1.62 -10.57
CA VAL A 365 -3.13 -2.03 -11.22
C VAL A 365 -2.87 -2.23 -12.71
N GLY A 366 -3.27 -3.39 -13.23
CA GLY A 366 -3.28 -3.69 -14.66
C GLY A 366 -4.66 -4.10 -15.15
N LEU A 367 -4.93 -3.90 -16.45
CA LEU A 367 -6.11 -4.47 -17.11
C LEU A 367 -5.92 -5.98 -17.21
N HIS A 368 -6.91 -6.75 -16.77
CA HIS A 368 -6.87 -8.20 -16.81
C HIS A 368 -8.30 -8.76 -16.76
N SER A 369 -8.60 -9.78 -17.55
CA SER A 369 -9.93 -10.37 -17.62
C SER A 369 -9.93 -11.90 -17.82
N SER A 370 -8.74 -12.52 -17.83
CA SER A 370 -8.61 -13.97 -17.96
C SER A 370 -9.00 -14.67 -16.65
N ASN A 371 -9.43 -15.92 -16.73
CA ASN A 371 -9.69 -16.76 -15.56
C ASN A 371 -8.40 -17.37 -14.96
N THR A 372 -7.24 -17.02 -15.49
CA THR A 372 -5.91 -17.37 -14.96
C THR A 372 -5.02 -16.13 -14.99
N ALA A 373 -4.06 -16.01 -14.08
CA ALA A 373 -3.04 -14.96 -14.09
C ALA A 373 -1.69 -15.55 -13.65
N ASN A 374 -0.62 -15.21 -14.37
CA ASN A 374 0.76 -15.44 -13.94
C ASN A 374 1.37 -14.09 -13.55
N ILE A 375 1.65 -13.91 -12.28
CA ILE A 375 2.24 -12.69 -11.74
C ILE A 375 3.72 -12.95 -11.57
N ASN A 376 4.53 -12.27 -12.38
CA ASN A 376 5.97 -12.49 -12.49
C ASN A 376 6.73 -11.35 -11.82
N PHE A 377 7.59 -11.67 -10.90
CA PHE A 377 8.54 -10.81 -10.23
C PHE A 377 9.93 -11.19 -10.72
N SER A 378 10.71 -10.26 -11.23
CA SER A 378 12.05 -10.59 -11.77
C SER A 378 13.04 -9.45 -11.64
N GLY A 379 14.26 -9.81 -11.26
CA GLY A 379 15.42 -8.93 -11.23
C GLY A 379 16.34 -9.15 -12.44
N PHE A 380 16.99 -8.08 -12.92
CA PHE A 380 17.93 -8.13 -14.04
C PHE A 380 19.16 -7.27 -13.75
N GLY A 381 20.32 -7.75 -14.18
CA GLY A 381 21.60 -7.07 -13.96
C GLY A 381 22.22 -7.37 -12.60
N LEU A 382 21.57 -8.15 -11.77
CA LEU A 382 22.01 -8.47 -10.41
C LEU A 382 23.23 -9.38 -10.40
N GLN A 383 24.09 -9.17 -9.41
CA GLN A 383 25.23 -10.04 -9.11
C GLN A 383 24.80 -11.23 -8.21
N GLY A 384 25.71 -11.86 -7.50
CA GLY A 384 25.36 -13.04 -6.66
C GLY A 384 24.70 -12.64 -5.35
N THR A 385 23.96 -13.55 -4.73
CA THR A 385 23.17 -13.36 -3.48
C THR A 385 23.97 -12.81 -2.29
N GLY A 386 25.29 -12.85 -2.32
CA GLY A 386 26.15 -12.25 -1.29
C GLY A 386 26.41 -10.76 -1.49
N ASP A 387 26.04 -10.21 -2.65
CA ASP A 387 26.28 -8.84 -3.06
C ASP A 387 24.97 -8.11 -3.36
N GLU A 388 24.13 -8.64 -4.24
CA GLU A 388 22.86 -8.04 -4.67
C GLU A 388 21.75 -9.08 -4.65
N SER A 389 20.62 -8.76 -4.01
CA SER A 389 19.46 -9.64 -3.99
C SER A 389 18.18 -8.89 -3.65
N TRP A 390 17.05 -9.55 -3.84
CA TRP A 390 15.73 -9.01 -3.52
C TRP A 390 14.80 -10.08 -2.92
N GLY A 391 13.72 -9.63 -2.34
CA GLY A 391 12.66 -10.48 -1.84
C GLY A 391 11.34 -9.74 -1.75
N ILE A 392 10.27 -10.46 -1.49
CA ILE A 392 8.92 -9.92 -1.37
C ILE A 392 8.17 -10.53 -0.19
N ASP A 393 7.16 -9.82 0.29
CA ASP A 393 6.31 -10.24 1.41
C ASP A 393 4.91 -9.61 1.32
N ASN A 394 3.97 -10.09 2.12
CA ASN A 394 2.63 -9.50 2.28
C ASN A 394 1.87 -9.32 0.97
N ILE A 395 1.94 -10.31 0.06
CA ILE A 395 1.33 -10.23 -1.25
C ILE A 395 -0.18 -10.35 -1.15
N LYS A 396 -0.88 -9.38 -1.76
CA LYS A 396 -2.34 -9.41 -1.93
C LYS A 396 -2.69 -9.14 -3.38
N VAL A 397 -3.58 -9.98 -3.91
CA VAL A 397 -4.12 -9.80 -5.26
C VAL A 397 -5.62 -9.53 -5.16
N TYR A 398 -6.03 -8.40 -5.70
CA TYR A 398 -7.42 -7.97 -5.76
C TYR A 398 -7.91 -7.99 -7.22
N LEU A 399 -9.16 -8.39 -7.40
CA LEU A 399 -9.85 -8.36 -8.69
C LEU A 399 -10.94 -7.30 -8.69
N PHE A 400 -11.04 -6.49 -9.74
CA PHE A 400 -12.06 -5.46 -9.90
C PHE A 400 -13.16 -5.92 -10.85
N GLY A 401 -14.40 -5.76 -10.46
CA GLY A 401 -15.57 -6.10 -11.29
C GLY A 401 -16.24 -7.43 -10.96
N VAL A 402 -15.72 -8.18 -9.99
CA VAL A 402 -16.17 -9.55 -9.65
C VAL A 402 -17.60 -9.61 -9.12
N ASN A 403 -17.98 -8.67 -8.29
CA ASN A 403 -19.32 -8.58 -7.72
C ASN A 403 -19.81 -7.15 -7.91
N ALA A 404 -20.65 -6.94 -8.90
CA ALA A 404 -21.37 -5.68 -9.00
C ALA A 404 -22.16 -5.48 -7.71
N LEU A 405 -22.00 -4.32 -7.08
CA LEU A 405 -22.90 -3.88 -6.01
C LEU A 405 -24.32 -3.81 -6.56
N ALA A 406 -25.32 -3.73 -5.68
CA ALA A 406 -26.72 -3.71 -6.09
C ALA A 406 -26.95 -2.63 -7.18
N PRO A 407 -27.57 -3.00 -8.31
CA PRO A 407 -27.82 -2.06 -9.41
C PRO A 407 -28.82 -0.98 -8.99
N CYS A 408 -28.64 0.22 -9.51
CA CYS A 408 -29.59 1.32 -9.32
C CYS A 408 -30.77 1.18 -10.27
N GLN A 409 -31.96 1.59 -9.81
CA GLN A 409 -33.17 1.56 -10.62
C GLN A 409 -33.80 2.95 -10.72
N HIS A 410 -34.40 3.23 -11.88
CA HIS A 410 -35.21 4.40 -12.13
C HIS A 410 -36.46 3.97 -12.87
N VAL A 411 -37.62 4.54 -12.52
CA VAL A 411 -38.89 4.29 -13.19
C VAL A 411 -39.29 5.57 -13.92
N GLU A 412 -39.39 5.49 -15.23
CA GLU A 412 -39.88 6.56 -16.13
C GLU A 412 -41.32 6.24 -16.56
N THR A 413 -42.19 7.25 -16.50
CA THR A 413 -43.64 7.11 -16.76
C THR A 413 -44.05 7.78 -18.06
#